data_04006ce8b1e0565c0ee1151ed867eb4c
#
_entry.id   04006ce8b1e0565c0ee1151ed867eb4c
#
_cell.length_a   1.000
_cell.length_b   1.000
_cell.length_c   1.000
_cell.angle_alpha   90.00
_cell.angle_beta   90.00
_cell.angle_gamma   90.00
#
_symmetry.space_group_name_H-M   'P 1'
#
loop_
_entity.id
_entity.type
_entity.pdbx_description
1 polymer ?
#
loop_
_entity_poly.entity_id
_entity_poly.type
_entity_poly.pdbx_seq_one_letter_code
_entity_poly.pdbx_strand_id
1 'polypeptide(L)'
;MAGETTITLVGNLVDDPELRFTPGGAAVAKFRIASTPRTFDRAANEWRDGESLFLSCQIWREAAEHVAESLQRGMRVIVQGRLRQRSYETKEGEKRSVFEVEVDEIGPSLRSATARVTKASRQAPAAARAAAAEGGWAGGGGTGGSEEPPF
;
A
#
# COMPACT_ATOMS: atom_id res chain seq x y z
N MET A 1 6.10 18.90 1.91
CA MET A 1 5.85 20.07 2.76
C MET A 1 6.54 19.94 4.09
N ALA A 2 7.01 21.06 4.60
CA ALA A 2 7.68 21.06 5.89
C ALA A 2 6.67 20.87 7.02
N GLY A 3 7.09 20.20 8.08
CA GLY A 3 6.27 20.06 9.27
C GLY A 3 5.29 18.92 9.29
N GLU A 4 5.24 18.12 8.24
CA GLU A 4 4.35 16.97 8.23
C GLU A 4 4.93 15.83 9.06
N THR A 5 4.04 15.07 9.71
CA THR A 5 4.45 13.92 10.51
C THR A 5 4.54 12.69 9.61
N THR A 6 5.75 12.27 9.34
CA THR A 6 6.00 11.10 8.51
C THR A 6 6.12 9.87 9.39
N ILE A 7 5.43 8.81 9.03
CA ILE A 7 5.50 7.54 9.76
C ILE A 7 5.78 6.40 8.79
N THR A 8 6.36 5.35 9.34
CA THR A 8 6.55 4.09 8.64
C THR A 8 5.90 3.01 9.49
N LEU A 9 5.09 2.19 8.85
CA LEU A 9 4.45 1.10 9.58
C LEU A 9 4.47 -0.18 8.76
N VAL A 10 4.43 -1.29 9.46
CA VAL A 10 4.37 -2.61 8.87
C VAL A 10 3.14 -3.31 9.42
N GLY A 11 2.33 -3.85 8.56
CA GLY A 11 1.12 -4.52 9.00
C GLY A 11 0.48 -5.30 7.87
N ASN A 12 -0.67 -5.87 8.16
CA ASN A 12 -1.40 -6.67 7.19
C ASN A 12 -2.64 -5.93 6.72
N LEU A 13 -2.94 -6.10 5.43
CA LEU A 13 -4.15 -5.55 4.87
C LEU A 13 -5.37 -6.25 5.46
N VAL A 14 -6.30 -5.46 5.96
CA VAL A 14 -7.53 -5.98 6.57
C VAL A 14 -8.53 -6.38 5.49
N ASP A 15 -8.57 -5.62 4.42
CA ASP A 15 -9.44 -5.85 3.28
C ASP A 15 -8.67 -5.61 1.99
N ASP A 16 -9.26 -6.02 0.87
CA ASP A 16 -8.70 -5.68 -0.43
C ASP A 16 -8.72 -4.16 -0.62
N PRO A 17 -7.67 -3.58 -1.23
CA PRO A 17 -7.70 -2.16 -1.53
C PRO A 17 -8.88 -1.80 -2.44
N GLU A 18 -9.51 -0.69 -2.14
CA GLU A 18 -10.63 -0.21 -2.92
C GLU A 18 -10.17 0.93 -3.82
N LEU A 19 -10.23 0.71 -5.12
CA LEU A 19 -9.85 1.72 -6.10
C LEU A 19 -11.08 2.51 -6.50
N ARG A 20 -10.97 3.82 -6.39
CA ARG A 20 -12.03 4.74 -6.81
C ARG A 20 -11.44 5.87 -7.61
N PHE A 21 -12.28 6.55 -8.35
CA PHE A 21 -11.90 7.73 -9.11
C PHE A 21 -12.69 8.91 -8.59
N THR A 22 -12.01 10.02 -8.38
CA THR A 22 -12.67 11.25 -7.96
C THR A 22 -13.44 11.85 -9.14
N PRO A 23 -14.36 12.80 -8.88
CA PRO A 23 -15.04 13.49 -9.98
C PRO A 23 -14.09 14.13 -10.99
N GLY A 24 -12.90 14.51 -10.54
CA GLY A 24 -11.87 15.04 -11.43
C GLY A 24 -11.07 13.99 -12.18
N GLY A 25 -11.37 12.70 -11.98
CA GLY A 25 -10.70 11.63 -12.68
C GLY A 25 -9.43 11.09 -12.04
N ALA A 26 -9.08 11.55 -10.85
CA ALA A 26 -7.90 11.06 -10.15
C ALA A 26 -8.20 9.74 -9.45
N ALA A 27 -7.29 8.77 -9.60
CA ALA A 27 -7.42 7.49 -8.93
C ALA A 27 -7.01 7.61 -7.47
N VAL A 28 -7.73 6.94 -6.60
CA VAL A 28 -7.38 6.82 -5.19
C VAL A 28 -7.66 5.39 -4.74
N ALA A 29 -6.69 4.78 -4.08
CA ALA A 29 -6.87 3.47 -3.47
C ALA A 29 -6.92 3.65 -1.96
N LYS A 30 -7.95 3.10 -1.34
CA LYS A 30 -8.12 3.14 0.11
C LYS A 30 -8.01 1.74 0.67
N PHE A 31 -7.33 1.62 1.78
CA PHE A 31 -7.16 0.34 2.45
C PHE A 31 -6.88 0.56 3.92
N ARG A 32 -7.08 -0.50 4.69
CA ARG A 32 -6.80 -0.46 6.12
C ARG A 32 -5.71 -1.46 6.44
N ILE A 33 -4.84 -1.06 7.34
CA ILE A 33 -3.74 -1.89 7.80
C ILE A 33 -3.90 -2.16 9.28
N ALA A 34 -3.70 -3.41 9.65
CA ALA A 34 -3.64 -3.81 11.05
C ALA A 34 -2.18 -4.08 11.40
N SER A 35 -1.66 -3.30 12.32
CA SER A 35 -0.32 -3.51 12.86
C SER A 35 -0.48 -4.05 14.26
N THR A 36 -0.08 -5.30 14.46
CA THR A 36 -0.24 -5.98 15.75
C THR A 36 1.11 -6.21 16.38
N PRO A 37 1.42 -5.50 17.47
CA PRO A 37 2.68 -5.75 18.17
C PRO A 37 2.61 -7.09 18.89
N ARG A 38 3.76 -7.76 18.97
CA ARG A 38 3.87 -8.99 19.72
C ARG A 38 4.81 -8.76 20.87
N THR A 39 4.38 -9.19 22.04
CA THR A 39 5.18 -9.10 23.25
C THR A 39 5.45 -10.46 23.82
N PHE A 40 6.64 -10.63 24.40
CA PHE A 40 6.97 -11.89 25.04
C PHE A 40 6.46 -11.86 26.49
N ASP A 41 5.61 -12.81 26.80
CA ASP A 41 5.08 -12.96 28.16
C ASP A 41 6.02 -13.88 28.94
N ARG A 42 6.79 -13.31 29.84
CA ARG A 42 7.76 -14.06 30.63
C ARG A 42 7.09 -15.04 31.59
N ALA A 43 5.91 -14.70 32.07
CA ALA A 43 5.20 -15.56 33.00
C ALA A 43 4.70 -16.83 32.31
N ALA A 44 4.18 -16.69 31.10
CA ALA A 44 3.70 -17.83 30.31
C ALA A 44 4.76 -18.42 29.41
N ASN A 45 5.92 -17.77 29.30
CA ASN A 45 7.01 -18.18 28.43
C ASN A 45 6.58 -18.36 26.97
N GLU A 46 5.77 -17.41 26.50
CA GLU A 46 5.28 -17.44 25.12
C GLU A 46 5.09 -16.05 24.56
N TRP A 47 5.04 -15.98 23.23
CA TRP A 47 4.76 -14.73 22.56
C TRP A 47 3.25 -14.52 22.47
N ARG A 48 2.82 -13.31 22.77
CA ARG A 48 1.41 -12.94 22.70
C ARG A 48 1.22 -11.72 21.81
N ASP A 49 0.10 -11.69 21.12
CA ASP A 49 -0.28 -10.54 20.34
C ASP A 49 -0.82 -9.45 21.27
N GLY A 50 -0.36 -8.25 21.08
CA GLY A 50 -0.91 -7.09 21.76
C GLY A 50 -2.13 -6.57 21.01
N GLU A 51 -2.59 -5.39 21.40
CA GLU A 51 -3.69 -4.76 20.71
C GLU A 51 -3.26 -4.31 19.31
N SER A 52 -4.11 -4.56 18.34
CA SER A 52 -3.83 -4.16 16.97
C SER A 52 -4.08 -2.68 16.78
N LEU A 53 -3.18 -2.05 16.07
CA LEU A 53 -3.35 -0.67 15.64
C LEU A 53 -3.93 -0.71 14.23
N PHE A 54 -5.09 -0.12 14.05
CA PHE A 54 -5.74 -0.05 12.73
C PHE A 54 -5.61 1.35 12.17
N LEU A 55 -5.05 1.45 10.98
CA LEU A 55 -4.91 2.72 10.30
C LEU A 55 -5.50 2.67 8.91
N SER A 56 -6.27 3.69 8.58
CA SER A 56 -6.79 3.87 7.24
C SER A 56 -5.72 4.57 6.40
N CYS A 57 -5.50 4.06 5.22
CA CYS A 57 -4.47 4.56 4.32
C CYS A 57 -5.08 4.89 2.98
N GLN A 58 -4.51 5.87 2.31
CA GLN A 58 -4.89 6.15 0.94
C GLN A 58 -3.68 6.56 0.13
N ILE A 59 -3.70 6.18 -1.12
CA ILE A 59 -2.65 6.50 -2.06
C ILE A 59 -3.30 6.93 -3.37
N TRP A 60 -2.65 7.84 -4.09
CA TRP A 60 -3.25 8.52 -5.22
C TRP A 60 -2.57 8.23 -6.55
N ARG A 61 -3.33 8.40 -7.63
CA ARG A 61 -2.86 8.41 -9.02
C ARG A 61 -2.35 7.04 -9.47
N GLU A 62 -1.27 7.00 -10.21
CA GLU A 62 -0.75 5.75 -10.76
C GLU A 62 -0.44 4.72 -9.68
N ALA A 63 0.10 5.18 -8.56
CA ALA A 63 0.39 4.28 -7.45
C ALA A 63 -0.87 3.63 -6.91
N ALA A 64 -2.00 4.33 -6.93
CA ALA A 64 -3.28 3.76 -6.51
C ALA A 64 -3.69 2.58 -7.38
N GLU A 65 -3.50 2.72 -8.69
CA GLU A 65 -3.81 1.64 -9.62
C GLU A 65 -2.88 0.45 -9.41
N HIS A 66 -1.61 0.71 -9.17
CA HIS A 66 -0.63 -0.36 -8.89
C HIS A 66 -0.98 -1.11 -7.61
N VAL A 67 -1.41 -0.39 -6.59
CA VAL A 67 -1.81 -1.01 -5.31
C VAL A 67 -3.03 -1.90 -5.51
N ALA A 68 -4.04 -1.40 -6.21
CA ALA A 68 -5.25 -2.18 -6.45
C ALA A 68 -4.97 -3.45 -7.25
N GLU A 69 -4.00 -3.38 -8.14
CA GLU A 69 -3.63 -4.53 -8.97
C GLU A 69 -2.76 -5.54 -8.23
N SER A 70 -1.94 -5.09 -7.29
CA SER A 70 -0.89 -5.90 -6.70
C SER A 70 -1.20 -6.43 -5.31
N LEU A 71 -1.96 -5.70 -4.51
CA LEU A 71 -2.14 -6.03 -3.10
C LEU A 71 -3.52 -6.60 -2.82
N GLN A 72 -3.57 -7.51 -1.87
CA GLN A 72 -4.80 -8.18 -1.49
C GLN A 72 -4.88 -8.28 0.03
N ARG A 73 -6.10 -8.52 0.50
CA ARG A 73 -6.36 -8.77 1.91
C ARG A 73 -5.41 -9.83 2.45
N GLY A 74 -4.89 -9.60 3.63
CA GLY A 74 -4.01 -10.52 4.31
C GLY A 74 -2.53 -10.35 3.99
N MET A 75 -2.20 -9.60 2.96
CA MET A 75 -0.79 -9.35 2.65
C MET A 75 -0.14 -8.46 3.68
N ARG A 76 1.10 -8.80 4.03
CA ARG A 76 1.91 -7.96 4.89
C ARG A 76 2.61 -6.91 4.04
N VAL A 77 2.47 -5.66 4.43
CA VAL A 77 3.00 -4.54 3.66
C VAL A 77 3.79 -3.59 4.55
N ILE A 78 4.67 -2.85 3.92
CA ILE A 78 5.44 -1.78 4.54
C ILE A 78 4.94 -0.49 3.93
N VAL A 79 4.54 0.45 4.77
CA VAL A 79 3.96 1.72 4.33
C VAL A 79 4.74 2.87 4.94
N GLN A 80 5.06 3.84 4.11
CA GLN A 80 5.58 5.11 4.58
C GLN A 80 4.68 6.21 4.04
N GLY A 81 4.33 7.12 4.91
CA GLY A 81 3.46 8.20 4.53
C GLY A 81 3.35 9.26 5.60
N ARG A 82 2.42 10.15 5.41
CA ARG A 82 2.19 11.29 6.30
C ARG A 82 0.93 11.03 7.10
N LEU A 83 1.07 11.09 8.42
CA LEU A 83 -0.06 10.90 9.31
C LEU A 83 -0.88 12.18 9.35
N ARG A 84 -2.16 12.06 9.14
CA ARG A 84 -3.08 13.19 9.18
C ARG A 84 -4.24 12.89 10.11
N GLN A 85 -4.71 13.93 10.76
CA GLN A 85 -5.90 13.87 11.57
C GLN A 85 -7.00 14.64 10.86
N ARG A 86 -8.15 14.02 10.71
CA ARG A 86 -9.30 14.64 10.11
C ARG A 86 -10.45 14.62 11.12
N SER A 87 -11.09 15.77 11.30
CA SER A 87 -12.23 15.89 12.17
C SER A 87 -13.50 15.96 11.34
N TYR A 88 -14.55 15.34 11.80
CA TYR A 88 -15.84 15.40 11.16
C TYR A 88 -16.94 15.40 12.21
N GLU A 89 -18.11 15.85 11.80
CA GLU A 89 -19.26 15.91 12.68
C GLU A 89 -20.26 14.84 12.28
N THR A 90 -20.72 14.07 13.27
CA THR A 90 -21.71 13.05 13.02
C THR A 90 -23.10 13.65 12.85
N LYS A 91 -24.05 12.85 12.40
CA LYS A 91 -25.45 13.29 12.26
C LYS A 91 -26.03 13.71 13.59
N GLU A 92 -25.48 13.22 14.69
CA GLU A 92 -25.93 13.56 16.04
C GLU A 92 -25.26 14.81 16.60
N GLY A 93 -24.40 15.45 15.81
CA GLY A 93 -23.72 16.66 16.24
C GLY A 93 -22.46 16.44 17.01
N GLU A 94 -22.00 15.20 17.13
CA GLU A 94 -20.76 14.90 17.81
C GLU A 94 -19.57 15.10 16.89
N LYS A 95 -18.52 15.71 17.43
CA LYS A 95 -17.26 15.86 16.69
C LYS A 95 -16.41 14.62 16.92
N ARG A 96 -15.94 14.04 15.82
CA ARG A 96 -15.05 12.90 15.87
C ARG A 96 -13.80 13.15 15.06
N SER A 97 -12.73 12.51 15.48
CA SER A 97 -11.46 12.62 14.79
C SER A 97 -11.02 11.25 14.32
N VAL A 98 -10.47 11.18 13.14
CA VAL A 98 -9.88 9.97 12.61
C VAL A 98 -8.46 10.25 12.17
N PHE A 99 -7.59 9.26 12.31
CA PHE A 99 -6.24 9.34 11.81
C PHE A 99 -6.14 8.56 10.51
N GLU A 100 -5.53 9.19 9.54
CA GLU A 100 -5.34 8.60 8.21
C GLU A 100 -3.90 8.77 7.80
N VAL A 101 -3.44 7.88 6.93
CA VAL A 101 -2.10 7.97 6.37
C VAL A 101 -2.20 8.28 4.89
N GLU A 102 -1.61 9.39 4.49
CA GLU A 102 -1.42 9.69 3.08
C GLU A 102 -0.14 8.99 2.66
N VAL A 103 -0.29 7.92 1.90
CA VAL A 103 0.83 7.04 1.60
C VAL A 103 1.71 7.62 0.51
N ASP A 104 3.01 7.62 0.77
CA ASP A 104 4.01 8.01 -0.22
C ASP A 104 4.67 6.78 -0.84
N GLU A 105 4.97 5.78 -0.03
CA GLU A 105 5.60 4.55 -0.49
C GLU A 105 4.93 3.34 0.14
N ILE A 106 4.74 2.30 -0.65
CA ILE A 106 4.14 1.06 -0.16
C ILE A 106 4.70 -0.11 -0.95
N GLY A 107 4.87 -1.23 -0.28
CA GLY A 107 5.29 -2.45 -0.92
C GLY A 107 5.00 -3.66 -0.06
N PRO A 108 4.98 -4.84 -0.66
CA PRO A 108 4.81 -6.06 0.12
C PRO A 108 6.07 -6.36 0.91
N SER A 109 5.88 -6.94 2.09
CA SER A 109 7.00 -7.39 2.91
C SER A 109 7.47 -8.75 2.39
N LEU A 110 8.76 -8.89 2.19
CA LEU A 110 9.33 -10.15 1.72
C LEU A 110 9.80 -11.03 2.86
N ARG A 111 9.47 -10.68 4.07
CA ARG A 111 9.87 -11.47 5.21
C ARG A 111 9.28 -12.88 5.19
N SER A 112 8.04 -13.00 4.76
CA SER A 112 7.31 -14.27 4.74
C SER A 112 6.67 -14.58 3.41
N ALA A 113 7.06 -13.88 2.37
CA ALA A 113 6.46 -14.03 1.05
C ALA A 113 7.47 -13.66 -0.02
N THR A 114 7.20 -14.08 -1.23
CA THR A 114 7.97 -13.66 -2.39
C THR A 114 7.11 -12.76 -3.25
N ALA A 115 7.75 -11.92 -4.02
CA ALA A 115 7.04 -11.01 -4.92
C ALA A 115 7.75 -10.98 -6.25
N ARG A 116 6.98 -10.85 -7.30
CA ARG A 116 7.48 -10.64 -8.64
C ARG A 116 7.14 -9.23 -9.06
N VAL A 117 8.14 -8.49 -9.50
CA VAL A 117 7.97 -7.08 -9.83
C VAL A 117 8.00 -6.90 -11.34
N THR A 118 7.01 -6.19 -11.84
CA THR A 118 6.97 -5.76 -13.23
C THR A 118 7.05 -4.24 -13.23
N LYS A 119 8.06 -3.73 -13.91
CA LYS A 119 8.26 -2.29 -13.95
C LYS A 119 7.15 -1.63 -14.76
N ALA A 120 6.55 -0.59 -14.20
CA ALA A 120 5.49 0.14 -14.87
C ALA A 120 6.07 1.08 -15.93
N SER A 121 5.35 1.22 -17.06
CA SER A 121 5.67 2.19 -18.07
C SER A 121 4.93 3.48 -17.75
N ARG A 122 5.68 4.55 -17.51
CA ARG A 122 5.11 5.79 -16.98
C ARG A 122 4.12 6.47 -17.90
N GLN A 123 4.29 6.35 -19.20
CA GLN A 123 3.53 7.14 -20.17
C GLN A 123 2.57 6.34 -21.02
N ALA A 124 2.59 5.03 -20.89
CA ALA A 124 1.72 4.19 -21.70
C ALA A 124 0.36 4.03 -21.03
N PRO A 125 -0.72 4.00 -21.81
CA PRO A 125 -2.02 3.60 -21.27
C PRO A 125 -1.97 2.18 -20.72
N ALA A 126 -2.90 1.85 -19.84
CA ALA A 126 -2.91 0.53 -19.21
C ALA A 126 -2.91 -0.61 -20.23
N ALA A 127 -3.69 -0.49 -21.29
CA ALA A 127 -3.74 -1.51 -22.33
C ALA A 127 -2.40 -1.65 -23.06
N ALA A 128 -1.75 -0.54 -23.33
CA ALA A 128 -0.46 -0.58 -24.00
C ALA A 128 0.62 -1.15 -23.08
N ARG A 129 0.52 -0.87 -21.80
CA ARG A 129 1.46 -1.44 -20.82
C ARG A 129 1.32 -2.96 -20.74
N ALA A 130 0.09 -3.46 -20.76
CA ALA A 130 -0.15 -4.88 -20.73
C ALA A 130 0.38 -5.57 -22.00
N ALA A 131 0.13 -4.97 -23.14
CA ALA A 131 0.63 -5.48 -24.40
C ALA A 131 2.16 -5.47 -24.45
N ALA A 132 2.77 -4.41 -23.99
CA ALA A 132 4.22 -4.32 -23.95
C ALA A 132 4.84 -5.34 -23.01
N ALA A 133 4.20 -5.61 -21.89
CA ALA A 133 4.69 -6.61 -20.95
C ALA A 133 4.69 -8.01 -21.58
N GLU A 134 3.68 -8.34 -22.34
CA GLU A 134 3.60 -9.63 -22.99
C GLU A 134 4.54 -9.74 -24.20
N GLY A 135 4.49 -8.75 -25.06
CA GLY A 135 5.30 -8.77 -26.27
C GLY A 135 6.77 -8.48 -26.03
N GLY A 136 7.05 -7.56 -25.14
CA GLY A 136 8.41 -7.15 -24.86
C GLY A 136 9.27 -8.24 -24.27
N TRP A 137 8.70 -9.07 -23.43
CA TRP A 137 9.43 -10.18 -22.86
C TRP A 137 9.85 -11.19 -23.90
N ALA A 138 8.95 -11.48 -24.80
CA ALA A 138 9.26 -12.45 -25.86
C ALA A 138 10.32 -11.90 -26.81
N GLY A 139 10.23 -10.65 -27.16
CA GLY A 139 11.16 -10.05 -28.10
C GLY A 139 12.51 -9.71 -27.51
N GLY A 140 12.55 -9.39 -26.26
CA GLY A 140 13.78 -8.93 -25.62
C GLY A 140 14.61 -10.02 -24.99
N GLY A 141 14.18 -11.23 -25.12
CA GLY A 141 14.78 -12.30 -24.35
C GLY A 141 16.27 -12.51 -24.54
N GLY A 142 16.77 -12.17 -25.69
CA GLY A 142 18.17 -12.43 -25.97
C GLY A 142 19.14 -11.50 -25.29
N THR A 143 18.86 -10.24 -25.27
CA THR A 143 19.83 -9.27 -24.81
C THR A 143 19.38 -8.48 -23.60
N GLY A 144 18.11 -8.33 -23.45
CA GLY A 144 17.61 -7.55 -22.35
C GLY A 144 17.71 -8.23 -21.01
N GLY A 145 17.94 -9.51 -21.02
CA GLY A 145 17.93 -10.25 -19.77
C GLY A 145 19.03 -9.90 -18.82
N SER A 146 20.07 -9.31 -19.30
CA SER A 146 21.17 -8.90 -18.45
C SER A 146 20.89 -7.63 -17.68
N GLU A 147 19.91 -6.92 -18.09
CA GLU A 147 19.61 -5.66 -17.47
C GLU A 147 18.49 -5.79 -16.47
N GLU A 148 18.87 -5.94 -15.22
CA GLU A 148 17.87 -5.98 -14.18
C GLU A 148 17.38 -4.60 -13.85
N PRO A 149 16.07 -4.46 -13.56
CA PRO A 149 15.58 -3.16 -13.13
C PRO A 149 16.25 -2.76 -11.83
N PRO A 150 16.63 -1.52 -11.71
CA PRO A 150 17.17 -1.02 -10.45
C PRO A 150 16.07 -0.85 -9.42
N PHE A 151 16.23 -1.42 -8.30
CA PHE A 151 15.32 -1.25 -7.17
C PHE A 151 16.09 -0.97 -5.92
#